data_3d9df50c8f29e76590632383820f5a79
#
_entry.id   3d9df50c8f29e76590632383820f5a79
#
_cell.length_a   1.000
_cell.length_b   1.000
_cell.length_c   1.000
_cell.angle_alpha   90.00
_cell.angle_beta   90.00
_cell.angle_gamma   90.00
#
_symmetry.space_group_name_H-M   'P 1'
#
loop_
_entity.id
_entity.type
_entity.pdbx_description
1 polymer ?
#
loop_
_entity_poly.entity_id
_entity_poly.type
_entity_poly.pdbx_seq_one_letter_code
_entity_poly.pdbx_strand_id
1 'polypeptide(L)'
;MNDFAATHRRWGYKRAWARAKSEGIVIGRDTFRRLWRTEGLRVRPRKAHKPRTQPRLQPLVTARAPGQVWAIDFQFDSDWKGRVFKVCHVIDEFTRQHLAFRVERRMGAADVIEMLDLAVLAHGAPQVLRADNGPEFIAAAVGRWASEHDTLQAFIPPGQPWHNGFVESLHNRMRDELLEDNMFEDLNHARALIGAWSQRYNEEHPHSALGWLSPNQYARQWAQHH
;
A
#
# COMPACT_ATOMS: atom_id res chain seq x y z
N MET A 1 -4.59 -25.69 3.18
CA MET A 1 -5.15 -24.78 2.14
C MET A 1 -6.44 -24.11 2.60
N ASN A 2 -7.38 -24.84 3.19
CA ASN A 2 -8.66 -24.27 3.65
C ASN A 2 -8.50 -23.24 4.77
N ASP A 3 -7.69 -23.51 5.78
CA ASP A 3 -7.39 -22.57 6.87
C ASP A 3 -6.73 -21.30 6.36
N PHE A 4 -5.79 -21.45 5.41
CA PHE A 4 -5.16 -20.33 4.75
C PHE A 4 -6.16 -19.48 3.96
N ALA A 5 -7.04 -20.10 3.19
CA ALA A 5 -8.07 -19.40 2.43
C ALA A 5 -9.12 -18.73 3.34
N ALA A 6 -9.41 -19.31 4.50
CA ALA A 6 -10.30 -18.71 5.49
C ALA A 6 -9.69 -17.43 6.10
N THR A 7 -8.38 -17.43 6.35
CA THR A 7 -7.65 -16.27 6.87
C THR A 7 -7.42 -15.19 5.80
N HIS A 8 -7.22 -15.61 4.54
CA HIS A 8 -6.92 -14.72 3.41
C HIS A 8 -8.00 -14.79 2.33
N ARG A 9 -9.24 -14.46 2.67
CA ARG A 9 -10.44 -14.63 1.81
C ARG A 9 -10.35 -13.98 0.43
N ARG A 10 -9.52 -12.94 0.27
CA ARG A 10 -9.33 -12.19 -0.98
C ARG A 10 -8.09 -12.59 -1.76
N TRP A 11 -7.31 -13.56 -1.27
CA TRP A 11 -6.13 -14.02 -1.98
C TRP A 11 -6.49 -15.10 -3.00
N GLY A 12 -6.17 -14.85 -4.27
CA GLY A 12 -6.27 -15.86 -5.32
C GLY A 12 -5.10 -16.84 -5.27
N TYR A 13 -5.23 -17.98 -5.97
CA TYR A 13 -4.24 -19.06 -5.96
C TYR A 13 -2.80 -18.63 -6.23
N LYS A 14 -2.56 -17.54 -6.99
CA LYS A 14 -1.18 -17.08 -7.30
C LYS A 14 -0.46 -16.58 -6.05
N ARG A 15 -1.13 -15.78 -5.20
CA ARG A 15 -0.57 -15.30 -3.94
C ARG A 15 -0.45 -16.43 -2.93
N ALA A 16 -1.49 -17.26 -2.81
CA ALA A 16 -1.48 -18.42 -1.94
C ALA A 16 -0.34 -19.38 -2.29
N TRP A 17 -0.10 -19.62 -3.59
CA TRP A 17 1.03 -20.42 -4.06
C TRP A 17 2.39 -19.77 -3.72
N ALA A 18 2.54 -18.46 -3.95
CA ALA A 18 3.78 -17.74 -3.64
C ALA A 18 4.08 -17.80 -2.13
N ARG A 19 3.06 -17.65 -1.28
CA ARG A 19 3.20 -17.81 0.16
C ARG A 19 3.58 -19.23 0.57
N ALA A 20 2.88 -20.23 0.05
CA ALA A 20 3.21 -21.64 0.30
C ALA A 20 4.66 -21.97 -0.09
N LYS A 21 5.14 -21.43 -1.21
CA LYS A 21 6.52 -21.58 -1.64
C LYS A 21 7.50 -20.91 -0.66
N SER A 22 7.20 -19.72 -0.15
CA SER A 22 8.04 -19.04 0.85
C SER A 22 8.08 -19.75 2.19
N GLU A 23 7.07 -20.56 2.50
CA GLU A 23 7.00 -21.44 3.68
C GLU A 23 7.67 -22.81 3.46
N GLY A 24 8.35 -23.00 2.31
CA GLY A 24 9.07 -24.23 2.00
C GLY A 24 8.23 -25.34 1.38
N ILE A 25 6.96 -25.08 1.02
CA ILE A 25 6.10 -26.08 0.37
C ILE A 25 6.51 -26.23 -1.09
N VAL A 26 7.08 -27.38 -1.45
CA VAL A 26 7.51 -27.68 -2.82
C VAL A 26 6.33 -28.21 -3.63
N ILE A 27 5.64 -27.32 -4.34
CA ILE A 27 4.52 -27.66 -5.22
C ILE A 27 4.53 -26.80 -6.49
N GLY A 28 4.34 -27.45 -7.66
CA GLY A 28 4.23 -26.74 -8.92
C GLY A 28 2.98 -25.86 -8.99
N ARG A 29 3.11 -24.69 -9.64
CA ARG A 29 2.03 -23.70 -9.71
C ARG A 29 0.72 -24.26 -10.31
N ASP A 30 0.80 -25.08 -11.33
CA ASP A 30 -0.39 -25.64 -12.00
C ASP A 30 -1.06 -26.73 -11.17
N THR A 31 -0.28 -27.54 -10.44
CA THR A 31 -0.79 -28.48 -9.45
C THR A 31 -1.50 -27.77 -8.34
N PHE A 32 -0.88 -26.69 -7.77
CA PHE A 32 -1.51 -25.86 -6.74
C PHE A 32 -2.81 -25.23 -7.25
N ARG A 33 -2.83 -24.68 -8.47
CA ARG A 33 -4.02 -24.09 -9.10
C ARG A 33 -5.14 -25.12 -9.26
N ARG A 34 -4.82 -26.37 -9.64
CA ARG A 34 -5.81 -27.44 -9.76
C ARG A 34 -6.42 -27.75 -8.40
N LEU A 35 -5.60 -28.00 -7.38
CA LEU A 35 -6.07 -28.24 -6.01
C LEU A 35 -6.94 -27.09 -5.48
N TRP A 36 -6.48 -25.84 -5.65
CA TRP A 36 -7.23 -24.65 -5.28
C TRP A 36 -8.62 -24.58 -5.89
N ARG A 37 -8.77 -25.06 -7.11
CA ARG A 37 -10.05 -25.14 -7.82
C ARG A 37 -10.93 -26.27 -7.31
N THR A 38 -10.34 -27.45 -7.08
CA THR A 38 -11.05 -28.63 -6.56
C THR A 38 -11.63 -28.38 -5.19
N GLU A 39 -10.89 -27.66 -4.33
CA GLU A 39 -11.36 -27.22 -2.99
C GLU A 39 -12.36 -26.06 -3.03
N GLY A 40 -12.76 -25.57 -4.19
CA GLY A 40 -13.73 -24.48 -4.30
C GLY A 40 -13.23 -23.11 -3.85
N LEU A 41 -11.94 -22.92 -3.63
CA LEU A 41 -11.31 -21.73 -3.05
C LEU A 41 -11.17 -20.56 -4.04
N ARG A 42 -11.99 -20.52 -5.08
CA ARG A 42 -11.93 -19.42 -6.07
C ARG A 42 -12.44 -18.12 -5.47
N VAL A 43 -11.60 -17.11 -5.50
CA VAL A 43 -12.02 -15.72 -5.21
C VAL A 43 -12.86 -15.21 -6.38
N ARG A 44 -14.06 -14.71 -6.11
CA ARG A 44 -14.86 -14.04 -7.14
C ARG A 44 -14.13 -12.78 -7.61
N PRO A 45 -13.86 -12.64 -8.92
CA PRO A 45 -13.24 -11.41 -9.42
C PRO A 45 -14.22 -10.24 -9.20
N ARG A 46 -13.72 -9.11 -8.71
CA ARG A 46 -14.48 -7.87 -8.79
C ARG A 46 -14.81 -7.58 -10.25
N LYS A 47 -16.00 -7.01 -10.53
CA LYS A 47 -16.30 -6.49 -11.86
C LYS A 47 -15.17 -5.51 -12.22
N ALA A 48 -14.33 -5.90 -13.17
CA ALA A 48 -13.30 -5.01 -13.67
C ALA A 48 -13.98 -3.79 -14.27
N HIS A 49 -13.71 -2.60 -13.74
CA HIS A 49 -13.92 -1.39 -14.51
C HIS A 49 -13.07 -1.56 -15.78
N LYS A 50 -13.71 -1.40 -16.95
CA LYS A 50 -12.96 -1.42 -18.23
C LYS A 50 -11.80 -0.45 -18.09
N PRO A 51 -10.55 -0.88 -18.31
CA PRO A 51 -9.44 0.03 -18.29
C PRO A 51 -9.74 1.10 -19.35
N ARG A 52 -9.80 2.36 -18.95
CA ARG A 52 -9.76 3.44 -19.91
C ARG A 52 -8.45 3.29 -20.65
N THR A 53 -8.50 3.02 -21.95
CA THR A 53 -7.37 2.99 -22.86
C THR A 53 -6.83 4.42 -23.00
N GLN A 54 -6.09 4.86 -21.99
CA GLN A 54 -5.29 6.08 -22.07
C GLN A 54 -3.83 5.67 -22.11
N PRO A 55 -2.99 6.32 -22.94
CA PRO A 55 -1.58 6.01 -22.99
C PRO A 55 -1.02 6.13 -21.57
N ARG A 56 -0.33 5.09 -21.11
CA ARG A 56 0.45 5.13 -19.88
C ARG A 56 1.62 6.10 -20.12
N LEU A 57 1.37 7.37 -19.87
CA LEU A 57 2.45 8.32 -19.69
C LEU A 57 3.23 7.85 -18.46
N GLN A 58 4.52 7.59 -18.62
CA GLN A 58 5.37 7.24 -17.49
C GLN A 58 5.37 8.41 -16.50
N PRO A 59 5.39 8.14 -15.18
CA PRO A 59 5.58 9.20 -14.20
C PRO A 59 6.85 9.98 -14.55
N LEU A 60 6.82 11.30 -14.36
CA LEU A 60 7.97 12.20 -14.58
C LEU A 60 9.23 11.73 -13.84
N VAL A 61 9.06 11.05 -12.69
CA VAL A 61 10.12 10.40 -11.93
C VAL A 61 9.69 8.96 -11.62
N THR A 62 10.52 7.99 -12.03
CA THR A 62 10.32 6.57 -11.72
C THR A 62 11.35 6.15 -10.68
N ALA A 63 10.91 5.57 -9.56
CA ALA A 63 11.79 5.03 -8.54
C ALA A 63 12.64 3.87 -9.09
N ARG A 64 13.96 3.96 -8.87
CA ARG A 64 14.95 2.95 -9.26
C ARG A 64 15.68 2.33 -8.07
N ALA A 65 15.48 2.88 -6.88
CA ALA A 65 16.03 2.41 -5.62
C ALA A 65 15.08 2.73 -4.47
N PRO A 66 15.21 2.06 -3.30
CA PRO A 66 14.49 2.41 -2.09
C PRO A 66 14.71 3.87 -1.69
N GLY A 67 13.70 4.52 -1.14
CA GLY A 67 13.77 5.89 -0.66
C GLY A 67 13.80 6.97 -1.76
N GLN A 68 13.80 6.61 -3.05
CA GLN A 68 13.80 7.64 -4.10
C GLN A 68 12.45 8.34 -4.23
N VAL A 69 11.35 7.59 -4.25
CA VAL A 69 10.03 8.18 -4.43
C VAL A 69 9.08 7.59 -3.39
N TRP A 70 8.56 8.45 -2.54
CA TRP A 70 7.43 8.12 -1.68
C TRP A 70 6.15 8.67 -2.28
N ALA A 71 5.09 7.86 -2.28
CA ALA A 71 3.76 8.32 -2.63
C ALA A 71 2.90 8.43 -1.37
N ILE A 72 2.18 9.55 -1.26
CA ILE A 72 1.28 9.84 -0.15
C ILE A 72 -0.14 10.07 -0.66
N ASP A 73 -1.14 9.57 0.06
CA ASP A 73 -2.54 9.78 -0.28
C ASP A 73 -3.46 9.45 0.90
N PHE A 74 -4.71 9.92 0.82
CA PHE A 74 -5.76 9.66 1.80
C PHE A 74 -6.71 8.55 1.37
N GLN A 75 -7.01 7.66 2.31
CA GLN A 75 -8.12 6.71 2.21
C GLN A 75 -9.17 7.04 3.28
N PHE A 76 -10.45 6.81 2.96
CA PHE A 76 -11.55 7.12 3.86
C PHE A 76 -12.31 5.85 4.21
N ASP A 77 -12.74 5.79 5.48
CA ASP A 77 -13.67 4.80 5.98
C ASP A 77 -14.49 5.38 7.15
N SER A 78 -15.34 4.57 7.79
CA SER A 78 -16.16 4.99 8.92
C SER A 78 -16.17 3.95 10.04
N ASP A 79 -16.42 4.40 11.26
CA ASP A 79 -16.71 3.50 12.37
C ASP A 79 -18.16 2.99 12.33
N TRP A 80 -18.50 2.09 13.25
CA TRP A 80 -19.82 1.47 13.33
C TRP A 80 -20.97 2.46 13.56
N LYS A 81 -20.66 3.68 14.02
CA LYS A 81 -21.61 4.80 14.16
C LYS A 81 -21.71 5.64 12.89
N GLY A 82 -21.08 5.24 11.79
CA GLY A 82 -21.04 5.98 10.53
C GLY A 82 -20.17 7.25 10.57
N ARG A 83 -19.37 7.45 11.62
CA ARG A 83 -18.49 8.62 11.71
C ARG A 83 -17.24 8.38 10.87
N VAL A 84 -17.07 9.19 9.84
CA VAL A 84 -15.94 9.10 8.91
C VAL A 84 -14.61 9.34 9.61
N PHE A 85 -13.58 8.61 9.17
CA PHE A 85 -12.17 8.88 9.47
C PHE A 85 -11.33 8.84 8.19
N LYS A 86 -10.19 9.53 8.24
CA LYS A 86 -9.18 9.52 7.19
C LYS A 86 -8.02 8.65 7.62
N VAL A 87 -7.45 7.93 6.67
CA VAL A 87 -6.15 7.27 6.81
C VAL A 87 -5.21 7.90 5.81
N CYS A 88 -4.16 8.57 6.27
CA CYS A 88 -3.07 9.01 5.42
C CYS A 88 -2.06 7.87 5.29
N HIS A 89 -1.61 7.57 4.09
CA HIS A 89 -0.66 6.50 3.81
C HIS A 89 0.60 7.04 3.15
N VAL A 90 1.75 6.48 3.51
CA VAL A 90 3.02 6.69 2.80
C VAL A 90 3.54 5.35 2.33
N ILE A 91 3.82 5.22 1.04
CA ILE A 91 4.39 4.02 0.42
C ILE A 91 5.67 4.35 -0.34
N ASP A 92 6.69 3.51 -0.21
CA ASP A 92 7.86 3.55 -1.11
C ASP A 92 7.48 2.93 -2.47
N GLU A 93 7.64 3.69 -3.55
CA GLU A 93 7.24 3.23 -4.88
C GLU A 93 8.14 2.14 -5.44
N PHE A 94 9.36 1.99 -4.97
CA PHE A 94 10.27 0.95 -5.42
C PHE A 94 10.03 -0.38 -4.69
N THR A 95 10.09 -0.35 -3.36
CA THR A 95 9.95 -1.56 -2.54
C THR A 95 8.51 -1.97 -2.30
N ARG A 96 7.54 -1.08 -2.51
CA ARG A 96 6.13 -1.23 -2.13
C ARG A 96 5.90 -1.29 -0.62
N GLN A 97 6.90 -0.94 0.19
CA GLN A 97 6.73 -0.89 1.64
C GLN A 97 5.72 0.19 2.03
N HIS A 98 4.79 -0.16 2.88
CA HIS A 98 3.92 0.79 3.58
C HIS A 98 4.72 1.36 4.74
N LEU A 99 5.28 2.55 4.56
CA LEU A 99 6.29 3.14 5.43
C LEU A 99 5.67 3.77 6.68
N ALA A 100 4.55 4.47 6.50
CA ALA A 100 3.84 5.14 7.57
C ALA A 100 2.34 5.25 7.27
N PHE A 101 1.56 5.40 8.33
CA PHE A 101 0.15 5.76 8.25
C PHE A 101 -0.27 6.57 9.48
N ARG A 102 -1.33 7.38 9.30
CA ARG A 102 -2.00 8.10 10.40
C ARG A 102 -3.51 8.00 10.24
N VAL A 103 -4.23 7.78 11.33
CA VAL A 103 -5.69 7.65 11.35
C VAL A 103 -6.29 8.73 12.22
N GLU A 104 -7.08 9.61 11.62
CA GLU A 104 -7.73 10.72 12.34
C GLU A 104 -9.12 11.03 11.78
N ARG A 105 -9.97 11.69 12.58
CA ARG A 105 -11.26 12.23 12.10
C ARG A 105 -11.04 13.41 11.17
N ARG A 106 -10.10 14.27 11.54
CA ARG A 106 -9.66 15.43 10.77
C ARG A 106 -8.16 15.40 10.74
N MET A 107 -7.59 15.76 9.63
CA MET A 107 -6.15 15.75 9.42
C MET A 107 -5.78 16.98 8.63
N GLY A 108 -4.81 17.75 9.12
CA GLY A 108 -4.27 18.92 8.45
C GLY A 108 -2.80 18.73 8.08
N ALA A 109 -2.18 19.76 7.54
CA ALA A 109 -0.78 19.73 7.13
C ALA A 109 0.17 19.40 8.29
N ALA A 110 -0.11 19.86 9.52
CA ALA A 110 0.71 19.57 10.69
C ALA A 110 0.73 18.05 11.02
N ASP A 111 -0.43 17.39 10.93
CA ASP A 111 -0.53 15.95 11.15
C ASP A 111 0.22 15.14 10.08
N VAL A 112 0.19 15.62 8.83
CA VAL A 112 0.94 15.04 7.71
C VAL A 112 2.44 15.18 7.96
N ILE A 113 2.92 16.33 8.37
CA ILE A 113 4.33 16.59 8.66
C ILE A 113 4.81 15.69 9.81
N GLU A 114 4.10 15.62 10.92
CA GLU A 114 4.46 14.74 12.04
C GLU A 114 4.59 13.27 11.61
N MET A 115 3.68 12.80 10.76
CA MET A 115 3.75 11.45 10.21
C MET A 115 4.97 11.26 9.29
N LEU A 116 5.28 12.26 8.45
CA LEU A 116 6.42 12.24 7.56
C LEU A 116 7.74 12.29 8.35
N ASP A 117 7.83 13.07 9.41
CA ASP A 117 9.01 13.13 10.29
C ASP A 117 9.31 11.77 10.92
N LEU A 118 8.28 11.08 11.41
CA LEU A 118 8.43 9.71 11.94
C LEU A 118 8.89 8.73 10.85
N ALA A 119 8.37 8.87 9.62
CA ALA A 119 8.79 8.05 8.50
C ALA A 119 10.25 8.32 8.10
N VAL A 120 10.67 9.59 8.08
CA VAL A 120 12.07 10.00 7.81
C VAL A 120 13.03 9.49 8.87
N LEU A 121 12.63 9.55 10.13
CA LEU A 121 13.44 9.00 11.24
C LEU A 121 13.71 7.51 11.07
N ALA A 122 12.75 6.75 10.54
CA ALA A 122 12.86 5.30 10.37
C ALA A 122 13.52 4.88 9.04
N HIS A 123 13.38 5.67 7.97
CA HIS A 123 13.70 5.24 6.61
C HIS A 123 14.62 6.21 5.84
N GLY A 124 14.96 7.36 6.42
CA GLY A 124 15.62 8.47 5.71
C GLY A 124 14.64 9.26 4.85
N ALA A 125 15.03 10.49 4.47
CA ALA A 125 14.18 11.35 3.65
C ALA A 125 14.11 10.85 2.18
N PRO A 126 12.93 10.93 1.52
CA PRO A 126 12.81 10.57 0.12
C PRO A 126 13.41 11.67 -0.77
N GLN A 127 13.89 11.31 -1.95
CA GLN A 127 14.27 12.31 -2.96
C GLN A 127 13.04 13.03 -3.55
N VAL A 128 11.91 12.31 -3.64
CA VAL A 128 10.66 12.83 -4.19
C VAL A 128 9.49 12.39 -3.30
N LEU A 129 8.65 13.34 -2.88
CA LEU A 129 7.35 13.09 -2.28
C LEU A 129 6.26 13.35 -3.32
N ARG A 130 5.57 12.30 -3.75
CA ARG A 130 4.47 12.37 -4.71
C ARG A 130 3.15 12.41 -3.99
N ALA A 131 2.33 13.42 -4.29
CA ALA A 131 1.01 13.61 -3.72
C ALA A 131 -0.01 14.03 -4.79
N ASP A 132 -1.28 13.91 -4.50
CA ASP A 132 -2.31 14.63 -5.24
C ASP A 132 -2.32 16.12 -4.86
N ASN A 133 -3.25 16.89 -5.45
CA ASN A 133 -3.41 18.32 -5.15
C ASN A 133 -4.35 18.56 -3.97
N GLY A 134 -4.40 17.66 -3.00
CA GLY A 134 -5.18 17.85 -1.77
C GLY A 134 -4.71 19.08 -0.98
N PRO A 135 -5.62 19.82 -0.35
CA PRO A 135 -5.26 21.05 0.40
C PRO A 135 -4.25 20.79 1.52
N GLU A 136 -4.25 19.60 2.09
CA GLU A 136 -3.31 19.18 3.13
C GLU A 136 -1.89 19.05 2.58
N PHE A 137 -1.73 18.61 1.32
CA PHE A 137 -0.44 18.37 0.69
C PHE A 137 0.13 19.60 0.00
N ILE A 138 -0.72 20.48 -0.58
CA ILE A 138 -0.27 21.73 -1.20
C ILE A 138 0.01 22.85 -0.19
N ALA A 139 -0.25 22.61 1.10
CA ALA A 139 -0.02 23.59 2.16
C ALA A 139 1.46 24.03 2.18
N ALA A 140 1.70 25.32 2.32
CA ALA A 140 3.06 25.88 2.35
C ALA A 140 3.95 25.25 3.46
N ALA A 141 3.35 24.72 4.52
CA ALA A 141 4.08 24.02 5.58
C ALA A 141 4.72 22.72 5.08
N VAL A 142 4.00 21.91 4.25
CA VAL A 142 4.54 20.69 3.65
C VAL A 142 5.62 21.03 2.62
N GLY A 143 5.46 22.14 1.89
CA GLY A 143 6.49 22.65 0.97
C GLY A 143 7.79 23.04 1.69
N ARG A 144 7.69 23.71 2.86
CA ARG A 144 8.86 24.00 3.71
C ARG A 144 9.52 22.75 4.23
N TRP A 145 8.73 21.81 4.77
CA TRP A 145 9.21 20.51 5.22
C TRP A 145 10.00 19.79 4.11
N ALA A 146 9.47 19.76 2.89
CA ALA A 146 10.13 19.13 1.76
C ALA A 146 11.48 19.80 1.45
N SER A 147 11.54 21.15 1.49
CA SER A 147 12.77 21.90 1.29
C SER A 147 13.81 21.65 2.39
N GLU A 148 13.38 21.51 3.65
CA GLU A 148 14.25 21.24 4.80
C GLU A 148 14.86 19.82 4.74
N HIS A 149 14.24 18.90 4.00
CA HIS A 149 14.70 17.53 3.83
C HIS A 149 15.31 17.25 2.43
N ASP A 150 15.60 18.28 1.64
CA ASP A 150 16.07 18.16 0.24
C ASP A 150 15.16 17.25 -0.61
N THR A 151 13.87 17.25 -0.31
CA THR A 151 12.84 16.44 -0.98
C THR A 151 12.11 17.27 -2.04
N LEU A 152 12.05 16.77 -3.27
CA LEU A 152 11.24 17.36 -4.32
C LEU A 152 9.75 16.99 -4.12
N GLN A 153 8.90 17.98 -3.96
CA GLN A 153 7.46 17.77 -3.96
C GLN A 153 6.92 17.64 -5.39
N ALA A 154 6.37 16.49 -5.76
CA ALA A 154 5.85 16.20 -7.09
C ALA A 154 4.33 16.00 -7.04
N PHE A 155 3.58 16.94 -7.61
CA PHE A 155 2.13 16.86 -7.66
C PHE A 155 1.65 16.13 -8.91
N ILE A 156 0.59 15.33 -8.74
CA ILE A 156 -0.07 14.61 -9.82
C ILE A 156 -0.91 15.60 -10.61
N PRO A 157 -0.71 15.70 -11.95
CA PRO A 157 -1.52 16.58 -12.76
C PRO A 157 -3.01 16.26 -12.66
N PRO A 158 -3.89 17.26 -12.61
CA PRO A 158 -5.34 17.04 -12.60
C PRO A 158 -5.79 16.13 -13.74
N GLY A 159 -6.67 15.18 -13.42
CA GLY A 159 -7.20 14.23 -14.41
C GLY A 159 -6.26 13.07 -14.76
N GLN A 160 -5.13 12.91 -14.09
CA GLN A 160 -4.14 11.86 -14.32
C GLN A 160 -3.93 10.93 -13.08
N PRO A 161 -4.98 10.33 -12.50
CA PRO A 161 -4.88 9.55 -11.27
C PRO A 161 -3.93 8.34 -11.39
N TRP A 162 -3.70 7.84 -12.60
CA TRP A 162 -2.77 6.71 -12.82
C TRP A 162 -1.33 6.99 -12.42
N HIS A 163 -0.93 8.24 -12.19
CA HIS A 163 0.37 8.59 -11.65
C HIS A 163 0.52 8.26 -10.16
N ASN A 164 -0.58 8.02 -9.43
CA ASN A 164 -0.59 7.56 -8.04
C ASN A 164 -0.91 6.06 -7.89
N GLY A 165 -0.72 5.30 -8.96
CA GLY A 165 -1.14 3.89 -9.02
C GLY A 165 -0.53 2.97 -7.94
N PHE A 166 0.57 3.38 -7.30
CA PHE A 166 1.22 2.61 -6.23
C PHE A 166 0.43 2.69 -4.94
N VAL A 167 0.10 3.90 -4.48
CA VAL A 167 -0.71 4.09 -3.27
C VAL A 167 -2.16 3.67 -3.51
N GLU A 168 -2.72 3.88 -4.71
CA GLU A 168 -4.04 3.34 -5.06
C GLU A 168 -4.09 1.81 -4.97
N SER A 169 -3.00 1.14 -5.39
CA SER A 169 -2.89 -0.32 -5.25
C SER A 169 -2.85 -0.75 -3.79
N LEU A 170 -2.18 0.01 -2.91
CA LEU A 170 -2.17 -0.21 -1.46
C LEU A 170 -3.60 -0.04 -0.89
N HIS A 171 -4.28 1.06 -1.23
CA HIS A 171 -5.66 1.33 -0.82
C HIS A 171 -6.61 0.20 -1.21
N ASN A 172 -6.51 -0.30 -2.43
CA ASN A 172 -7.33 -1.41 -2.89
C ASN A 172 -7.04 -2.70 -2.10
N ARG A 173 -5.76 -2.94 -1.70
CA ARG A 173 -5.42 -4.09 -0.85
C ARG A 173 -5.97 -3.95 0.55
N MET A 174 -5.78 -2.78 1.18
CA MET A 174 -6.32 -2.52 2.50
C MET A 174 -7.85 -2.63 2.51
N ARG A 175 -8.52 -2.07 1.52
CA ARG A 175 -9.97 -2.17 1.38
C ARG A 175 -10.42 -3.62 1.28
N ASP A 176 -9.80 -4.40 0.39
CA ASP A 176 -10.15 -5.79 0.15
C ASP A 176 -9.86 -6.72 1.34
N GLU A 177 -8.81 -6.44 2.12
CA GLU A 177 -8.27 -7.37 3.11
C GLU A 177 -8.57 -6.95 4.55
N LEU A 178 -8.98 -5.70 4.76
CA LEU A 178 -9.24 -5.16 6.09
C LEU A 178 -10.57 -4.38 6.17
N LEU A 179 -10.73 -3.31 5.36
CA LEU A 179 -11.81 -2.35 5.60
C LEU A 179 -13.19 -2.95 5.31
N GLU A 180 -13.33 -3.78 4.26
CA GLU A 180 -14.62 -4.42 3.91
C GLU A 180 -14.99 -5.60 4.84
N ASP A 181 -14.02 -6.18 5.54
CA ASP A 181 -14.24 -7.35 6.39
C ASP A 181 -14.35 -6.98 7.89
N ASN A 182 -14.18 -5.69 8.27
CA ASN A 182 -14.18 -5.26 9.66
C ASN A 182 -15.10 -4.06 9.89
N MET A 183 -15.74 -4.04 11.06
CA MET A 183 -16.38 -2.87 11.64
C MET A 183 -15.49 -2.28 12.72
N PHE A 184 -15.20 -0.98 12.62
CA PHE A 184 -14.34 -0.30 13.57
C PHE A 184 -15.18 0.27 14.73
N GLU A 185 -14.84 -0.06 15.96
CA GLU A 185 -15.55 0.46 17.15
C GLU A 185 -15.26 1.95 17.35
N ASP A 186 -13.98 2.31 17.21
CA ASP A 186 -13.49 3.70 17.33
C ASP A 186 -12.17 3.87 16.56
N LEU A 187 -11.54 5.05 16.71
CA LEU A 187 -10.24 5.32 16.06
C LEU A 187 -9.10 4.46 16.61
N ASN A 188 -9.12 4.09 17.88
CA ASN A 188 -8.04 3.27 18.46
C ASN A 188 -8.12 1.86 17.93
N HIS A 189 -9.32 1.31 17.81
CA HIS A 189 -9.54 0.02 17.16
C HIS A 189 -9.11 0.07 15.68
N ALA A 190 -9.46 1.14 14.94
CA ALA A 190 -9.01 1.32 13.56
C ALA A 190 -7.48 1.40 13.46
N ARG A 191 -6.81 2.17 14.34
CA ARG A 191 -5.34 2.28 14.38
C ARG A 191 -4.69 0.92 14.63
N ALA A 192 -5.20 0.15 15.59
CA ALA A 192 -4.66 -1.17 15.94
C ALA A 192 -4.79 -2.15 14.76
N LEU A 193 -5.96 -2.24 14.13
CA LEU A 193 -6.19 -3.15 13.01
C LEU A 193 -5.40 -2.74 11.75
N ILE A 194 -5.33 -1.44 11.44
CA ILE A 194 -4.54 -0.92 10.32
C ILE A 194 -3.05 -1.16 10.55
N GLY A 195 -2.56 -0.97 11.78
CA GLY A 195 -1.18 -1.26 12.15
C GLY A 195 -0.82 -2.73 11.97
N ALA A 196 -1.65 -3.64 12.47
CA ALA A 196 -1.46 -5.07 12.31
C ALA A 196 -1.52 -5.49 10.83
N TRP A 197 -2.42 -4.90 10.04
CA TRP A 197 -2.50 -5.16 8.60
C TRP A 197 -1.25 -4.63 7.88
N SER A 198 -0.78 -3.41 8.20
CA SER A 198 0.42 -2.81 7.63
C SER A 198 1.65 -3.69 7.84
N GLN A 199 1.83 -4.20 9.06
CA GLN A 199 2.91 -5.12 9.37
C GLN A 199 2.83 -6.40 8.53
N ARG A 200 1.66 -7.06 8.49
CA ARG A 200 1.46 -8.26 7.66
C ARG A 200 1.64 -7.98 6.17
N TYR A 201 1.17 -6.83 5.68
CA TYR A 201 1.36 -6.41 4.31
C TYR A 201 2.85 -6.32 3.96
N ASN A 202 3.65 -5.66 4.78
CA ASN A 202 5.08 -5.53 4.55
C ASN A 202 5.83 -6.86 4.65
N GLU A 203 5.46 -7.72 5.61
CA GLU A 203 6.19 -8.97 5.85
C GLU A 203 5.73 -10.13 4.97
N GLU A 204 4.45 -10.17 4.60
CA GLU A 204 3.87 -11.40 4.08
C GLU A 204 3.19 -11.27 2.71
N HIS A 205 2.77 -10.03 2.31
CA HIS A 205 1.97 -9.88 1.10
C HIS A 205 2.80 -10.03 -0.18
N PRO A 206 2.58 -11.08 -1.00
CA PRO A 206 3.39 -11.28 -2.21
C PRO A 206 2.98 -10.33 -3.32
N HIS A 207 3.97 -9.61 -3.87
CA HIS A 207 3.77 -8.71 -5.00
C HIS A 207 4.31 -9.30 -6.30
N SER A 208 3.47 -9.40 -7.31
CA SER A 208 3.90 -9.92 -8.62
C SER A 208 4.97 -9.05 -9.29
N ALA A 209 4.94 -7.74 -9.05
CA ALA A 209 5.95 -6.81 -9.55
C ALA A 209 7.31 -6.94 -8.84
N LEU A 210 7.34 -7.56 -7.66
CA LEU A 210 8.55 -7.82 -6.87
C LEU A 210 8.97 -9.29 -6.95
N GLY A 211 8.64 -9.99 -8.03
CA GLY A 211 8.96 -11.42 -8.16
C GLY A 211 8.24 -12.32 -7.16
N TRP A 212 7.09 -11.91 -6.66
CA TRP A 212 6.30 -12.57 -5.62
C TRP A 212 6.91 -12.51 -4.21
N LEU A 213 7.91 -11.67 -4.00
CA LEU A 213 8.41 -11.33 -2.67
C LEU A 213 7.43 -10.37 -1.96
N SER A 214 7.48 -10.38 -0.63
CA SER A 214 6.85 -9.31 0.15
C SER A 214 7.70 -8.03 0.09
N PRO A 215 7.12 -6.85 0.41
CA PRO A 215 7.86 -5.60 0.43
C PRO A 215 9.16 -5.66 1.23
N ASN A 216 9.12 -6.19 2.44
CA ASN A 216 10.29 -6.31 3.30
C ASN A 216 11.30 -7.35 2.80
N GLN A 217 10.85 -8.47 2.22
CA GLN A 217 11.75 -9.44 1.60
C GLN A 217 12.50 -8.81 0.43
N TYR A 218 11.79 -8.06 -0.42
CA TYR A 218 12.38 -7.37 -1.56
C TYR A 218 13.39 -6.29 -1.12
N ALA A 219 13.04 -5.46 -0.13
CA ALA A 219 13.93 -4.45 0.41
C ALA A 219 15.21 -5.06 1.00
N ARG A 220 15.08 -6.15 1.78
CA ARG A 220 16.25 -6.88 2.33
C ARG A 220 17.14 -7.46 1.22
N GLN A 221 16.55 -8.06 0.20
CA GLN A 221 17.28 -8.58 -0.94
C GLN A 221 18.03 -7.48 -1.69
N TRP A 222 17.40 -6.33 -1.89
CA TRP A 222 18.03 -5.17 -2.50
C TRP A 222 19.27 -4.72 -1.70
N ALA A 223 19.14 -4.54 -0.39
CA ALA A 223 20.22 -4.10 0.49
C ALA A 223 21.41 -5.06 0.55
N GLN A 224 21.21 -6.36 0.26
CA GLN A 224 22.29 -7.35 0.19
C GLN A 224 23.11 -7.29 -1.11
N HIS A 225 22.58 -6.64 -2.16
CA HIS A 225 23.19 -6.62 -3.48
C HIS A 225 23.71 -5.24 -3.90
N HIS A 226 23.44 -4.21 -3.12
CA HIS A 226 23.78 -2.80 -3.37
C HIS A 226 24.35 -2.10 -2.15
#